data_feecb5276f6a00e858c00a72cd5eea59
#
_entry.id   feecb5276f6a00e858c00a72cd5eea59
#
_cell.length_a   1.000
_cell.length_b   1.000
_cell.length_c   1.000
_cell.angle_alpha   90.00
_cell.angle_beta   90.00
_cell.angle_gamma   90.00
#
_symmetry.space_group_name_H-M   'P 1'
#
loop_
_entity.id
_entity.type
_entity.pdbx_description
1 polymer ?
#
loop_
_entity_poly.entity_id
_entity_poly.type
_entity_poly.pdbx_seq_one_letter_code
_entity_poly.pdbx_strand_id
1 'polypeptide(L)'
;MQYLKDSGINIHLNVEIGKDIKFEDLQKKHDAVLIATGVYKAKEINLGESTSNIIPALEYLTASNRKGLGDEVKKFDEGELDAKGKDIVVIGGGDTAMDCVRTAVRQKAKSVKCLYRRDKENMPGSAREVNNAEEEGVEFMWQSLPISMNVLKNGYQIECVKMRLSEPDADGRRTPQQIEGSDFILKADMVIAALGFSPENLPTLFNVKDLPVTKWGTVRVGFNTMMTDIDGVFAAGDIVRGASLVVWGIRDGRDVANSIHSYIESKKLAEVSKVKAS
;
A
#
# COMPACT_ATOMS: atom_id res chain seq x y z
N MET A 1 15.97 -15.26 6.30
CA MET A 1 16.98 -14.97 5.24
C MET A 1 17.93 -16.14 5.01
N GLN A 2 18.57 -16.72 6.06
CA GLN A 2 19.52 -17.84 5.90
C GLN A 2 18.88 -19.04 5.22
N TYR A 3 17.69 -19.48 5.67
CA TYR A 3 16.96 -20.59 5.06
C TYR A 3 16.73 -20.44 3.55
N LEU A 4 16.41 -19.22 3.08
CA LEU A 4 16.23 -18.97 1.63
C LEU A 4 17.55 -19.11 0.85
N LYS A 5 18.66 -18.66 1.41
CA LYS A 5 19.99 -18.82 0.80
C LYS A 5 20.41 -20.29 0.74
N ASP A 6 20.17 -21.03 1.83
CA ASP A 6 20.46 -22.44 1.92
C ASP A 6 19.63 -23.29 0.93
N SER A 7 18.46 -22.76 0.52
CA SER A 7 17.60 -23.33 -0.52
C SER A 7 18.05 -23.00 -1.96
N GLY A 8 19.22 -22.40 -2.15
CA GLY A 8 19.77 -22.05 -3.47
C GLY A 8 19.23 -20.76 -4.08
N ILE A 9 18.51 -19.94 -3.28
CA ILE A 9 17.99 -18.65 -3.74
C ILE A 9 19.08 -17.59 -3.66
N ASN A 10 19.42 -16.98 -4.79
CA ASN A 10 20.31 -15.82 -4.85
C ASN A 10 19.51 -14.53 -4.60
N ILE A 11 19.92 -13.77 -3.60
CA ILE A 11 19.28 -12.51 -3.23
C ILE A 11 20.23 -11.36 -3.52
N HIS A 12 19.81 -10.47 -4.40
CA HIS A 12 20.51 -9.24 -4.73
C HIS A 12 19.80 -8.05 -4.11
N LEU A 13 20.44 -7.38 -3.16
CA LEU A 13 19.92 -6.21 -2.48
C LEU A 13 20.46 -4.93 -3.12
N ASN A 14 19.72 -3.82 -2.94
CA ASN A 14 20.07 -2.50 -3.46
C ASN A 14 20.25 -2.48 -4.98
N VAL A 15 19.44 -3.25 -5.69
CA VAL A 15 19.43 -3.31 -7.16
C VAL A 15 18.09 -2.79 -7.65
N GLU A 16 18.11 -1.74 -8.47
CA GLU A 16 16.94 -1.13 -9.08
C GLU A 16 16.84 -1.56 -10.55
N ILE A 17 15.76 -2.29 -10.87
CA ILE A 17 15.51 -2.75 -12.24
C ILE A 17 15.07 -1.55 -13.10
N GLY A 18 15.68 -1.42 -14.26
CA GLY A 18 15.51 -0.28 -15.17
C GLY A 18 16.62 0.77 -15.03
N LYS A 19 17.37 0.74 -13.92
CA LYS A 19 18.49 1.63 -13.67
C LYS A 19 19.83 0.87 -13.58
N ASP A 20 19.96 -0.03 -12.61
CA ASP A 20 21.18 -0.80 -12.38
C ASP A 20 21.25 -2.03 -13.28
N ILE A 21 20.10 -2.65 -13.54
CA ILE A 21 19.94 -3.80 -14.45
C ILE A 21 18.77 -3.48 -15.39
N LYS A 22 18.99 -3.62 -16.69
CA LYS A 22 17.91 -3.49 -17.68
C LYS A 22 16.96 -4.68 -17.58
N PHE A 23 15.67 -4.42 -17.74
CA PHE A 23 14.66 -5.48 -17.72
C PHE A 23 14.90 -6.53 -18.82
N GLU A 24 15.31 -6.10 -20.02
CA GLU A 24 15.65 -6.98 -21.14
C GLU A 24 16.82 -7.94 -20.81
N ASP A 25 17.77 -7.53 -19.98
CA ASP A 25 18.89 -8.38 -19.59
C ASP A 25 18.44 -9.49 -18.64
N LEU A 26 17.42 -9.23 -17.80
CA LEU A 26 16.78 -10.29 -17.02
C LEU A 26 16.07 -11.31 -17.91
N GLN A 27 15.33 -10.85 -18.91
CA GLN A 27 14.65 -11.73 -19.86
C GLN A 27 15.63 -12.62 -20.66
N LYS A 28 16.78 -12.07 -21.03
CA LYS A 28 17.82 -12.83 -21.75
C LYS A 28 18.55 -13.85 -20.86
N LYS A 29 18.67 -13.54 -19.58
CA LYS A 29 19.45 -14.32 -18.61
C LYS A 29 18.66 -15.46 -17.98
N HIS A 30 17.33 -15.33 -17.93
CA HIS A 30 16.44 -16.24 -17.20
C HIS A 30 15.34 -16.81 -18.12
N ASP A 31 14.94 -18.04 -17.86
CA ASP A 31 13.87 -18.73 -18.61
C ASP A 31 12.51 -18.06 -18.41
N ALA A 32 12.31 -17.40 -17.27
CA ALA A 32 11.13 -16.62 -16.94
C ALA A 32 11.46 -15.50 -15.96
N VAL A 33 10.68 -14.42 -15.99
CA VAL A 33 10.78 -13.27 -15.07
C VAL A 33 9.46 -13.10 -14.35
N LEU A 34 9.48 -13.03 -13.01
CA LEU A 34 8.32 -12.72 -12.18
C LEU A 34 8.40 -11.30 -11.63
N ILE A 35 7.41 -10.49 -11.91
CA ILE A 35 7.20 -9.16 -11.32
C ILE A 35 6.32 -9.32 -10.06
N ALA A 36 6.90 -9.10 -8.88
CA ALA A 36 6.22 -9.21 -7.59
C ALA A 36 6.54 -8.01 -6.69
N THR A 37 6.53 -6.82 -7.27
CA THR A 37 6.98 -5.56 -6.64
C THR A 37 6.03 -5.01 -5.58
N GLY A 38 4.79 -5.52 -5.53
CA GLY A 38 3.76 -4.94 -4.66
C GLY A 38 3.25 -3.57 -5.14
N VAL A 39 2.62 -2.81 -4.24
CA VAL A 39 2.16 -1.43 -4.47
C VAL A 39 2.54 -0.58 -3.26
N TYR A 40 3.45 0.37 -3.45
CA TYR A 40 4.04 1.15 -2.35
C TYR A 40 3.91 2.67 -2.51
N LYS A 41 3.41 3.16 -3.65
CA LYS A 41 3.19 4.59 -3.83
C LYS A 41 2.00 5.03 -2.97
N ALA A 42 2.28 5.72 -1.87
CA ALA A 42 1.22 6.24 -1.00
C ALA A 42 0.31 7.20 -1.77
N LYS A 43 -1.00 7.08 -1.55
CA LYS A 43 -1.95 8.07 -2.06
C LYS A 43 -1.83 9.34 -1.22
N GLU A 44 -1.76 10.47 -1.90
CA GLU A 44 -1.61 11.78 -1.29
C GLU A 44 -2.96 12.43 -1.01
N ILE A 45 -2.98 13.33 -0.05
CA ILE A 45 -4.06 14.27 0.21
C ILE A 45 -3.47 15.67 0.10
N ASN A 46 -4.21 16.58 -0.51
CA ASN A 46 -3.80 17.99 -0.56
C ASN A 46 -4.62 18.79 0.44
N LEU A 47 -3.98 19.30 1.48
CA LEU A 47 -4.57 20.15 2.52
C LEU A 47 -3.92 21.55 2.55
N GLY A 48 -3.40 22.01 1.41
CA GLY A 48 -2.71 23.29 1.27
C GLY A 48 -1.19 23.18 1.49
N GLU A 49 -0.55 24.30 1.85
CA GLU A 49 0.91 24.40 2.00
C GLU A 49 1.48 23.47 3.07
N SER A 50 0.69 23.13 4.08
CA SER A 50 1.09 22.24 5.17
C SER A 50 1.07 20.75 4.84
N THR A 51 0.70 20.37 3.62
CA THR A 51 0.61 18.97 3.17
C THR A 51 1.90 18.18 3.39
N SER A 52 3.07 18.82 3.24
CA SER A 52 4.38 18.21 3.45
C SER A 52 4.65 17.76 4.90
N ASN A 53 3.86 18.24 5.85
CA ASN A 53 3.97 17.86 7.26
C ASN A 53 3.10 16.65 7.62
N ILE A 54 2.32 16.14 6.68
CA ILE A 54 1.50 14.94 6.88
C ILE A 54 2.38 13.71 6.71
N ILE A 55 2.42 12.87 7.74
CA ILE A 55 3.26 11.68 7.75
C ILE A 55 2.58 10.55 6.96
N PRO A 56 3.26 9.95 5.97
CA PRO A 56 2.75 8.74 5.32
C PRO A 56 2.66 7.57 6.31
N ALA A 57 1.56 6.82 6.28
CA ALA A 57 1.34 5.70 7.18
C ALA A 57 2.49 4.69 7.19
N LEU A 58 3.04 4.35 6.00
CA LEU A 58 4.13 3.38 5.90
C LEU A 58 5.42 3.88 6.55
N GLU A 59 5.73 5.18 6.47
CA GLU A 59 6.87 5.78 7.16
C GLU A 59 6.71 5.65 8.68
N TYR A 60 5.54 6.00 9.21
CA TYR A 60 5.23 5.88 10.63
C TYR A 60 5.30 4.44 11.14
N LEU A 61 4.64 3.51 10.44
CA LEU A 61 4.61 2.09 10.84
C LEU A 61 5.98 1.42 10.72
N THR A 62 6.74 1.74 9.66
CA THR A 62 8.12 1.23 9.49
C THR A 62 9.03 1.71 10.60
N ALA A 63 8.97 3.00 10.93
CA ALA A 63 9.76 3.57 12.02
C ALA A 63 9.44 2.91 13.36
N SER A 64 8.15 2.75 13.68
CA SER A 64 7.68 2.07 14.88
C SER A 64 8.15 0.62 14.95
N ASN A 65 8.03 -0.15 13.86
CA ASN A 65 8.44 -1.55 13.81
C ASN A 65 9.97 -1.70 13.95
N ARG A 66 10.74 -0.90 13.25
CA ARG A 66 12.20 -0.90 13.37
C ARG A 66 12.65 -0.57 14.78
N LYS A 67 12.02 0.42 15.42
CA LYS A 67 12.29 0.76 16.81
C LYS A 67 11.97 -0.39 17.76
N GLY A 68 10.84 -1.08 17.54
CA GLY A 68 10.45 -2.28 18.28
C GLY A 68 11.44 -3.45 18.12
N LEU A 69 12.16 -3.52 16.99
CA LEU A 69 13.21 -4.52 16.73
C LEU A 69 14.59 -4.10 17.27
N GLY A 70 14.70 -2.92 17.89
CA GLY A 70 15.94 -2.43 18.51
C GLY A 70 16.82 -1.59 17.58
N ASP A 71 16.33 -1.21 16.40
CA ASP A 71 17.06 -0.33 15.48
C ASP A 71 17.11 1.11 16.03
N GLU A 72 18.18 1.83 15.65
CA GLU A 72 18.21 3.29 15.75
C GLU A 72 17.38 3.89 14.62
N VAL A 73 16.39 4.73 14.96
CA VAL A 73 15.51 5.41 14.01
C VAL A 73 15.46 6.88 14.37
N LYS A 74 16.32 7.70 13.74
CA LYS A 74 16.53 9.10 14.08
C LYS A 74 15.23 9.90 14.25
N LYS A 75 14.34 9.91 13.26
CA LYS A 75 13.06 10.63 13.34
C LYS A 75 12.15 10.16 14.50
N PHE A 76 12.24 8.88 14.85
CA PHE A 76 11.50 8.34 16.00
C PHE A 76 12.16 8.79 17.31
N ASP A 77 13.47 8.69 17.41
CA ASP A 77 14.25 9.02 18.61
C ASP A 77 14.24 10.53 18.90
N GLU A 78 14.13 11.38 17.88
CA GLU A 78 13.93 12.83 17.96
C GLU A 78 12.46 13.21 18.25
N GLY A 79 11.56 12.24 18.29
CA GLY A 79 10.14 12.43 18.60
C GLY A 79 9.26 12.80 17.40
N GLU A 80 9.78 12.94 16.17
CA GLU A 80 8.95 13.27 14.99
C GLU A 80 7.92 12.17 14.72
N LEU A 81 8.34 10.89 14.80
CA LEU A 81 7.50 9.71 14.53
C LEU A 81 7.08 8.95 15.80
N ASP A 82 7.33 9.48 16.99
CA ASP A 82 6.83 8.93 18.25
C ASP A 82 5.53 9.61 18.66
N ALA A 83 4.47 8.82 18.80
CA ALA A 83 3.13 9.31 19.19
C ALA A 83 2.98 9.55 20.70
N LYS A 84 3.99 9.21 21.51
CA LYS A 84 3.90 9.29 22.97
C LYS A 84 3.51 10.69 23.46
N GLY A 85 2.41 10.77 24.22
CA GLY A 85 1.91 11.99 24.84
C GLY A 85 1.32 13.02 23.88
N LYS A 86 1.15 12.68 22.60
CA LYS A 86 0.64 13.56 21.54
C LYS A 86 -0.84 13.33 21.24
N ASP A 87 -1.49 14.36 20.72
CA ASP A 87 -2.79 14.29 20.11
C ASP A 87 -2.63 13.90 18.62
N ILE A 88 -3.09 12.71 18.24
CA ILE A 88 -2.88 12.10 16.92
C ILE A 88 -4.16 12.13 16.09
N VAL A 89 -4.04 12.53 14.83
CA VAL A 89 -5.10 12.41 13.82
C VAL A 89 -4.62 11.50 12.70
N VAL A 90 -5.36 10.40 12.45
CA VAL A 90 -5.14 9.49 11.31
C VAL A 90 -6.24 9.69 10.29
N ILE A 91 -5.88 9.93 9.04
CA ILE A 91 -6.81 10.13 7.93
C ILE A 91 -6.86 8.85 7.09
N GLY A 92 -7.98 8.15 7.11
CA GLY A 92 -8.17 6.93 6.34
C GLY A 92 -9.13 5.95 7.00
N GLY A 93 -9.44 4.85 6.31
CA GLY A 93 -10.43 3.87 6.80
C GLY A 93 -10.11 2.43 6.39
N GLY A 94 -8.91 2.14 5.90
CA GLY A 94 -8.44 0.79 5.60
C GLY A 94 -7.68 0.16 6.76
N ASP A 95 -7.26 -1.10 6.59
CA ASP A 95 -6.47 -1.83 7.61
C ASP A 95 -5.19 -1.09 7.98
N THR A 96 -4.54 -0.40 7.03
CA THR A 96 -3.38 0.46 7.31
C THR A 96 -3.71 1.59 8.29
N ALA A 97 -4.92 2.18 8.22
CA ALA A 97 -5.34 3.18 9.19
C ALA A 97 -5.54 2.55 10.58
N MET A 98 -6.10 1.33 10.63
CA MET A 98 -6.24 0.59 11.89
C MET A 98 -4.88 0.28 12.51
N ASP A 99 -3.91 -0.12 11.71
CA ASP A 99 -2.52 -0.31 12.18
C ASP A 99 -1.94 0.98 12.76
N CYS A 100 -2.15 2.13 12.10
CA CYS A 100 -1.65 3.42 12.58
C CYS A 100 -2.29 3.84 13.91
N VAL A 101 -3.63 3.81 14.01
CA VAL A 101 -4.31 4.24 15.24
C VAL A 101 -3.97 3.34 16.43
N ARG A 102 -3.94 2.02 16.23
CA ARG A 102 -3.60 1.07 17.29
C ARG A 102 -2.12 1.16 17.69
N THR A 103 -1.22 1.42 16.73
CA THR A 103 0.19 1.68 17.02
C THR A 103 0.34 2.94 17.86
N ALA A 104 -0.37 4.03 17.54
CA ALA A 104 -0.34 5.27 18.31
C ALA A 104 -0.84 5.07 19.76
N VAL A 105 -1.93 4.30 19.94
CA VAL A 105 -2.40 3.93 21.29
C VAL A 105 -1.31 3.17 22.08
N ARG A 106 -0.67 2.17 21.45
CA ARG A 106 0.41 1.39 22.06
C ARG A 106 1.65 2.20 22.39
N GLN A 107 1.93 3.24 21.62
CA GLN A 107 2.97 4.23 21.91
C GLN A 107 2.57 5.21 23.03
N LYS A 108 1.36 5.06 23.61
CA LYS A 108 0.82 5.92 24.67
C LYS A 108 0.58 7.37 24.20
N ALA A 109 -0.03 7.51 23.02
CA ALA A 109 -0.59 8.78 22.58
C ALA A 109 -1.57 9.33 23.64
N LYS A 110 -1.68 10.64 23.74
CA LYS A 110 -2.62 11.31 24.66
C LYS A 110 -4.06 11.16 24.16
N SER A 111 -4.27 11.29 22.86
CA SER A 111 -5.53 10.99 22.17
C SER A 111 -5.27 10.49 20.74
N VAL A 112 -6.16 9.66 20.22
CA VAL A 112 -6.09 9.17 18.84
C VAL A 112 -7.45 9.31 18.19
N LYS A 113 -7.51 10.09 17.10
CA LYS A 113 -8.72 10.27 16.29
C LYS A 113 -8.50 9.69 14.90
N CYS A 114 -9.49 8.94 14.41
CA CYS A 114 -9.51 8.40 13.05
C CYS A 114 -10.57 9.13 12.23
N LEU A 115 -10.15 9.91 11.22
CA LEU A 115 -11.06 10.59 10.30
C LEU A 115 -11.37 9.70 9.11
N TYR A 116 -12.65 9.42 8.91
CA TYR A 116 -13.11 8.68 7.76
C TYR A 116 -14.33 9.34 7.08
N ARG A 117 -14.23 9.52 5.75
CA ARG A 117 -15.22 10.27 4.96
C ARG A 117 -16.56 9.55 4.74
N ARG A 118 -16.67 8.27 5.10
CA ARG A 118 -17.90 7.48 5.05
C ARG A 118 -18.31 7.06 6.46
N ASP A 119 -19.36 6.27 6.56
CA ASP A 119 -19.82 5.64 7.79
C ASP A 119 -19.03 4.35 8.11
N LYS A 120 -19.34 3.77 9.27
CA LYS A 120 -18.73 2.53 9.76
C LYS A 120 -19.01 1.35 8.84
N GLU A 121 -20.22 1.27 8.28
CA GLU A 121 -20.65 0.15 7.43
C GLU A 121 -19.91 0.12 6.09
N ASN A 122 -19.54 1.29 5.56
CA ASN A 122 -18.80 1.44 4.32
C ASN A 122 -17.28 1.55 4.51
N MET A 123 -16.77 1.23 5.70
CA MET A 123 -15.34 1.24 5.98
C MET A 123 -14.67 0.00 5.39
N PRO A 124 -13.59 0.14 4.59
CA PRO A 124 -12.92 -1.00 3.96
C PRO A 124 -12.04 -1.80 4.93
N GLY A 125 -11.70 -1.24 6.08
CA GLY A 125 -10.97 -1.93 7.14
C GLY A 125 -11.78 -3.08 7.74
N SER A 126 -11.09 -4.11 8.21
CA SER A 126 -11.72 -5.24 8.88
C SER A 126 -12.57 -4.79 10.08
N ALA A 127 -13.84 -5.19 10.13
CA ALA A 127 -14.74 -4.84 11.24
C ALA A 127 -14.15 -5.25 12.61
N ARG A 128 -13.40 -6.35 12.65
CA ARG A 128 -12.69 -6.79 13.85
C ARG A 128 -11.64 -5.78 14.29
N GLU A 129 -10.83 -5.28 13.36
CA GLU A 129 -9.76 -4.31 13.68
C GLU A 129 -10.34 -2.96 14.09
N VAL A 130 -11.47 -2.57 13.48
CA VAL A 130 -12.21 -1.35 13.88
C VAL A 130 -12.73 -1.48 15.33
N ASN A 131 -13.38 -2.61 15.66
CA ASN A 131 -13.87 -2.85 17.00
C ASN A 131 -12.72 -2.89 18.04
N ASN A 132 -11.61 -3.56 17.72
CA ASN A 132 -10.43 -3.57 18.57
C ASN A 132 -9.89 -2.14 18.80
N ALA A 133 -9.86 -1.30 17.77
CA ALA A 133 -9.40 0.08 17.90
C ALA A 133 -10.36 0.93 18.78
N GLU A 134 -11.68 0.74 18.67
CA GLU A 134 -12.68 1.38 19.54
C GLU A 134 -12.48 0.95 21.01
N GLU A 135 -12.29 -0.36 21.26
CA GLU A 135 -12.04 -0.89 22.59
C GLU A 135 -10.71 -0.37 23.18
N GLU A 136 -9.69 -0.14 22.35
CA GLU A 136 -8.41 0.47 22.73
C GLU A 136 -8.52 2.00 22.95
N GLY A 137 -9.69 2.61 22.74
CA GLY A 137 -9.95 4.03 23.04
C GLY A 137 -9.73 4.98 21.86
N VAL A 138 -9.69 4.49 20.63
CA VAL A 138 -9.63 5.33 19.43
C VAL A 138 -10.99 5.99 19.20
N GLU A 139 -11.00 7.32 19.00
CA GLU A 139 -12.19 8.08 18.63
C GLU A 139 -12.35 8.09 17.10
N PHE A 140 -13.42 7.47 16.60
CA PHE A 140 -13.74 7.50 15.17
C PHE A 140 -14.61 8.71 14.82
N MET A 141 -14.10 9.54 13.92
CA MET A 141 -14.78 10.68 13.32
C MET A 141 -15.38 10.25 11.98
N TRP A 142 -16.50 9.52 12.05
CA TRP A 142 -17.23 9.07 10.88
C TRP A 142 -17.77 10.23 10.05
N GLN A 143 -17.92 10.03 8.74
CA GLN A 143 -18.45 11.02 7.82
C GLN A 143 -17.77 12.38 7.98
N SER A 144 -16.45 12.38 8.08
CA SER A 144 -15.65 13.58 8.27
C SER A 144 -14.48 13.60 7.29
N LEU A 145 -14.29 14.74 6.63
CA LEU A 145 -13.24 14.95 5.62
C LEU A 145 -12.42 16.17 6.00
N PRO A 146 -11.09 16.08 6.13
CA PRO A 146 -10.23 17.25 6.24
C PRO A 146 -10.16 17.98 4.90
N ILE A 147 -10.23 19.31 4.92
CA ILE A 147 -10.22 20.18 3.75
C ILE A 147 -9.03 21.12 3.72
N SER A 148 -8.49 21.49 4.87
CA SER A 148 -7.27 22.29 4.99
C SER A 148 -6.49 21.94 6.25
N MET A 149 -5.20 22.26 6.28
CA MET A 149 -4.34 22.13 7.45
C MET A 149 -3.39 23.30 7.55
N ASN A 150 -3.30 23.89 8.74
CA ASN A 150 -2.40 24.99 9.05
C ASN A 150 -1.42 24.59 10.16
N VAL A 151 -0.14 24.99 10.01
CA VAL A 151 0.86 24.83 11.07
C VAL A 151 0.62 25.86 12.16
N LEU A 152 0.59 25.41 13.40
CA LEU A 152 0.56 26.26 14.60
C LEU A 152 1.94 26.31 15.25
N LYS A 153 2.11 27.18 16.23
CA LYS A 153 3.34 27.19 17.04
C LYS A 153 3.63 25.82 17.67
N ASN A 154 2.57 25.12 18.08
CA ASN A 154 2.65 23.77 18.63
C ASN A 154 1.59 22.92 17.92
N GLY A 155 2.03 22.08 16.97
CA GLY A 155 1.15 21.15 16.22
C GLY A 155 0.42 21.77 15.04
N TYR A 156 -0.79 21.27 14.75
CA TYR A 156 -1.57 21.53 13.55
C TYR A 156 -3.01 21.86 13.88
N GLN A 157 -3.60 22.75 13.09
CA GLN A 157 -5.04 22.97 13.02
C GLN A 157 -5.57 22.41 11.72
N ILE A 158 -6.51 21.48 11.81
CA ILE A 158 -7.13 20.79 10.68
C ILE A 158 -8.56 21.26 10.57
N GLU A 159 -8.90 21.88 9.46
CA GLU A 159 -10.26 22.23 9.14
C GLU A 159 -10.94 21.05 8.46
N CYS A 160 -12.10 20.66 8.95
CA CYS A 160 -12.84 19.49 8.50
C CYS A 160 -14.28 19.87 8.20
N VAL A 161 -14.93 19.07 7.34
CA VAL A 161 -16.36 19.16 7.05
C VAL A 161 -17.04 17.82 7.31
N LYS A 162 -18.35 17.87 7.66
CA LYS A 162 -19.16 16.67 7.69
C LYS A 162 -19.55 16.23 6.28
N MET A 163 -19.69 14.92 6.12
CA MET A 163 -20.06 14.28 4.86
C MET A 163 -21.41 13.60 5.01
N ARG A 164 -22.12 13.46 3.92
CA ARG A 164 -23.27 12.54 3.79
C ARG A 164 -23.01 11.60 2.62
N LEU A 165 -23.59 10.43 2.67
CA LEU A 165 -23.58 9.52 1.52
C LEU A 165 -24.75 9.88 0.59
N SER A 166 -24.50 9.94 -0.72
CA SER A 166 -25.55 10.08 -1.72
C SER A 166 -26.49 8.87 -1.72
N GLU A 167 -27.60 8.98 -2.43
CA GLU A 167 -28.35 7.81 -2.85
C GLU A 167 -27.44 6.87 -3.67
N PRO A 168 -27.70 5.55 -3.66
CA PRO A 168 -26.95 4.60 -4.45
C PRO A 168 -27.04 4.94 -5.95
N ASP A 169 -25.90 4.86 -6.65
CA ASP A 169 -25.89 4.87 -8.13
C ASP A 169 -26.38 3.54 -8.71
N ALA A 170 -26.33 3.41 -10.04
CA ALA A 170 -26.75 2.20 -10.76
C ALA A 170 -25.96 0.94 -10.35
N ASP A 171 -24.74 1.12 -9.82
CA ASP A 171 -23.88 0.04 -9.32
C ASP A 171 -24.03 -0.18 -7.80
N GLY A 172 -24.99 0.50 -7.16
CA GLY A 172 -25.23 0.44 -5.72
C GLY A 172 -24.21 1.21 -4.88
N ARG A 173 -23.35 2.03 -5.48
CA ARG A 173 -22.32 2.80 -4.78
C ARG A 173 -22.89 4.13 -4.30
N ARG A 174 -22.55 4.48 -3.07
CA ARG A 174 -22.88 5.78 -2.47
C ARG A 174 -21.64 6.67 -2.45
N THR A 175 -21.73 7.84 -3.06
CA THR A 175 -20.62 8.80 -3.13
C THR A 175 -20.69 9.76 -1.93
N PRO A 176 -19.57 9.99 -1.21
CA PRO A 176 -19.52 10.98 -0.15
C PRO A 176 -19.68 12.40 -0.72
N GLN A 177 -20.59 13.20 -0.13
CA GLN A 177 -20.83 14.60 -0.47
C GLN A 177 -20.63 15.46 0.77
N GLN A 178 -20.04 16.64 0.62
CA GLN A 178 -19.89 17.60 1.71
C GLN A 178 -21.23 18.20 2.12
N ILE A 179 -21.39 18.44 3.41
CA ILE A 179 -22.51 19.18 3.96
C ILE A 179 -22.05 20.62 4.14
N GLU A 180 -22.66 21.55 3.42
CA GLU A 180 -22.33 22.98 3.52
C GLU A 180 -22.58 23.49 4.93
N GLY A 181 -21.69 24.37 5.43
CA GLY A 181 -21.79 24.98 6.76
C GLY A 181 -21.57 24.00 7.92
N SER A 182 -21.02 22.83 7.67
CA SER A 182 -20.72 21.82 8.69
C SER A 182 -19.26 21.82 9.14
N ASP A 183 -18.58 22.92 8.90
CA ASP A 183 -17.14 23.09 9.16
C ASP A 183 -16.86 22.97 10.66
N PHE A 184 -15.78 22.28 10.99
CA PHE A 184 -15.28 22.15 12.36
C PHE A 184 -13.77 22.03 12.37
N ILE A 185 -13.17 22.34 13.50
CA ILE A 185 -11.72 22.38 13.68
C ILE A 185 -11.27 21.26 14.60
N LEU A 186 -10.21 20.57 14.18
CA LEU A 186 -9.43 19.65 15.01
C LEU A 186 -8.04 20.22 15.25
N LYS A 187 -7.48 19.91 16.41
CA LYS A 187 -6.08 20.17 16.72
C LYS A 187 -5.35 18.83 16.86
N ALA A 188 -4.12 18.77 16.39
CA ALA A 188 -3.26 17.60 16.48
C ALA A 188 -1.80 17.99 16.63
N ASP A 189 -1.01 17.15 17.30
CA ASP A 189 0.45 17.26 17.35
C ASP A 189 1.09 16.47 16.20
N MET A 190 0.37 15.48 15.67
CA MET A 190 0.81 14.64 14.56
C MET A 190 -0.36 14.25 13.66
N VAL A 191 -0.17 14.30 12.35
CA VAL A 191 -1.17 13.91 11.35
C VAL A 191 -0.60 12.82 10.45
N ILE A 192 -1.32 11.70 10.32
CA ILE A 192 -0.88 10.54 9.53
C ILE A 192 -1.88 10.29 8.41
N ALA A 193 -1.41 10.19 7.16
CA ALA A 193 -2.23 9.83 6.02
C ALA A 193 -2.15 8.32 5.74
N ALA A 194 -3.28 7.63 5.89
CA ALA A 194 -3.44 6.20 5.64
C ALA A 194 -4.49 5.94 4.53
N LEU A 195 -4.30 6.56 3.37
CA LEU A 195 -5.25 6.59 2.25
C LEU A 195 -5.11 5.41 1.28
N GLY A 196 -4.23 4.46 1.61
CA GLY A 196 -3.88 3.31 0.79
C GLY A 196 -2.79 3.65 -0.23
N PHE A 197 -2.57 2.72 -1.15
CA PHE A 197 -1.44 2.74 -2.08
C PHE A 197 -1.90 2.63 -3.53
N SER A 198 -1.03 3.02 -4.42
CA SER A 198 -1.15 2.86 -5.87
C SER A 198 0.10 2.15 -6.39
N PRO A 199 0.02 1.42 -7.51
CA PRO A 199 1.19 0.86 -8.14
C PRO A 199 2.10 1.97 -8.68
N GLU A 200 3.39 1.71 -8.70
CA GLU A 200 4.37 2.51 -9.43
C GLU A 200 4.18 2.34 -10.94
N ASN A 201 4.63 3.31 -11.71
CA ASN A 201 4.59 3.23 -13.17
C ASN A 201 5.73 2.31 -13.70
N LEU A 202 5.51 0.99 -13.61
CA LEU A 202 6.50 0.00 -14.00
C LEU A 202 6.92 0.08 -15.47
N PRO A 203 6.04 0.35 -16.46
CA PRO A 203 6.46 0.58 -17.84
C PRO A 203 7.55 1.64 -17.97
N THR A 204 7.44 2.73 -17.21
CA THR A 204 8.45 3.79 -17.19
C THR A 204 9.68 3.40 -16.40
N LEU A 205 9.52 2.83 -15.20
CA LEU A 205 10.63 2.44 -14.32
C LEU A 205 11.51 1.36 -14.95
N PHE A 206 10.91 0.37 -15.59
CA PHE A 206 11.65 -0.72 -16.26
C PHE A 206 12.09 -0.38 -17.68
N ASN A 207 11.66 0.80 -18.20
CA ASN A 207 11.83 1.19 -19.61
C ASN A 207 11.27 0.15 -20.59
N VAL A 208 10.10 -0.45 -20.25
CA VAL A 208 9.38 -1.45 -21.05
C VAL A 208 8.01 -0.89 -21.38
N LYS A 209 7.90 -0.17 -22.50
CA LYS A 209 6.66 0.52 -22.92
C LYS A 209 5.50 -0.44 -23.17
N ASP A 210 5.80 -1.67 -23.60
CA ASP A 210 4.81 -2.68 -23.95
C ASP A 210 4.38 -3.53 -22.73
N LEU A 211 4.87 -3.27 -21.53
CA LEU A 211 4.40 -3.94 -20.32
C LEU A 211 2.92 -3.57 -20.10
N PRO A 212 2.00 -4.54 -20.21
CA PRO A 212 0.58 -4.24 -20.18
C PRO A 212 0.13 -3.86 -18.76
N VAL A 213 -0.52 -2.72 -18.64
CA VAL A 213 -1.11 -2.26 -17.37
C VAL A 213 -2.60 -1.94 -17.53
N THR A 214 -3.33 -2.02 -16.43
CA THR A 214 -4.72 -1.60 -16.35
C THR A 214 -4.82 -0.07 -16.25
N LYS A 215 -6.04 0.47 -16.34
CA LYS A 215 -6.30 1.90 -16.09
C LYS A 215 -5.92 2.36 -14.67
N TRP A 216 -5.72 1.44 -13.73
CA TRP A 216 -5.29 1.73 -12.36
C TRP A 216 -3.78 1.58 -12.16
N GLY A 217 -3.02 1.22 -13.22
CA GLY A 217 -1.57 1.05 -13.19
C GLY A 217 -1.09 -0.33 -12.74
N THR A 218 -1.98 -1.25 -12.38
CA THR A 218 -1.61 -2.64 -12.05
C THR A 218 -1.24 -3.43 -13.31
N VAL A 219 -0.30 -4.37 -13.20
CA VAL A 219 0.12 -5.22 -14.33
C VAL A 219 -1.03 -6.14 -14.73
N ARG A 220 -1.30 -6.19 -16.04
CA ARG A 220 -2.32 -7.09 -16.60
C ARG A 220 -1.69 -8.44 -16.94
N VAL A 221 -2.33 -9.50 -16.48
CA VAL A 221 -1.93 -10.90 -16.74
C VAL A 221 -3.10 -11.73 -17.19
N GLY A 222 -2.82 -12.83 -17.88
CA GLY A 222 -3.80 -13.86 -18.20
C GLY A 222 -4.31 -14.53 -16.92
N PHE A 223 -5.62 -14.69 -16.80
CA PHE A 223 -6.27 -15.19 -15.59
C PHE A 223 -5.76 -16.56 -15.12
N ASN A 224 -5.55 -17.49 -16.07
CA ASN A 224 -5.10 -18.86 -15.75
C ASN A 224 -3.57 -19.03 -15.79
N THR A 225 -2.86 -18.15 -16.45
CA THR A 225 -1.41 -18.30 -16.68
C THR A 225 -0.58 -17.39 -15.80
N MET A 226 -1.17 -16.29 -15.29
CA MET A 226 -0.46 -15.20 -14.61
C MET A 226 0.71 -14.63 -15.41
N MET A 227 0.79 -14.93 -16.71
CA MET A 227 1.74 -14.38 -17.66
C MET A 227 1.16 -13.11 -18.28
N THR A 228 2.01 -12.13 -18.54
CA THR A 228 1.67 -10.92 -19.29
C THR A 228 1.58 -11.20 -20.79
N ASP A 229 1.30 -10.18 -21.60
CA ASP A 229 1.38 -10.30 -23.06
C ASP A 229 2.85 -10.41 -23.56
N ILE A 230 3.84 -10.23 -22.68
CA ILE A 230 5.26 -10.42 -22.99
C ILE A 230 5.65 -11.87 -22.62
N ASP A 231 6.16 -12.62 -23.62
CA ASP A 231 6.51 -14.02 -23.43
C ASP A 231 7.54 -14.23 -22.29
N GLY A 232 7.23 -15.15 -21.39
CA GLY A 232 8.06 -15.48 -20.23
C GLY A 232 8.03 -14.43 -19.10
N VAL A 233 7.21 -13.40 -19.18
CA VAL A 233 7.06 -12.39 -18.12
C VAL A 233 5.75 -12.60 -17.38
N PHE A 234 5.86 -12.87 -16.10
CA PHE A 234 4.76 -13.13 -15.17
C PHE A 234 4.63 -12.01 -14.16
N ALA A 235 3.45 -11.85 -13.56
CA ALA A 235 3.26 -10.96 -12.43
C ALA A 235 2.28 -11.56 -11.40
N ALA A 236 2.49 -11.25 -10.12
CA ALA A 236 1.69 -11.77 -9.02
C ALA A 236 1.64 -10.82 -7.81
N GLY A 237 0.65 -11.01 -6.94
CA GLY A 237 0.45 -10.22 -5.73
C GLY A 237 -0.15 -8.84 -6.01
N ASP A 238 0.13 -7.88 -5.13
CA ASP A 238 -0.52 -6.57 -5.16
C ASP A 238 -0.27 -5.76 -6.44
N ILE A 239 0.83 -6.00 -7.14
CA ILE A 239 1.09 -5.35 -8.43
C ILE A 239 0.05 -5.75 -9.51
N VAL A 240 -0.63 -6.87 -9.33
CA VAL A 240 -1.72 -7.35 -10.20
C VAL A 240 -3.08 -7.01 -9.60
N ARG A 241 -3.29 -7.29 -8.32
CA ARG A 241 -4.58 -7.14 -7.61
C ARG A 241 -4.88 -5.71 -7.16
N GLY A 242 -3.87 -4.88 -6.98
CA GLY A 242 -3.90 -3.72 -6.10
C GLY A 242 -3.61 -4.13 -4.64
N ALA A 243 -3.54 -3.15 -3.74
CA ALA A 243 -3.29 -3.38 -2.32
C ALA A 243 -4.28 -4.40 -1.74
N SER A 244 -3.76 -5.49 -1.16
CA SER A 244 -4.55 -6.63 -0.72
C SER A 244 -3.95 -7.31 0.51
N LEU A 245 -4.62 -8.36 1.01
CA LEU A 245 -4.19 -9.10 2.18
C LEU A 245 -3.01 -10.04 1.84
N VAL A 246 -2.11 -10.24 2.81
CA VAL A 246 -0.94 -11.12 2.67
C VAL A 246 -1.31 -12.55 2.25
N VAL A 247 -2.46 -13.06 2.67
CA VAL A 247 -2.94 -14.40 2.29
C VAL A 247 -3.15 -14.55 0.78
N TRP A 248 -3.57 -13.48 0.10
CA TRP A 248 -3.69 -13.45 -1.36
C TRP A 248 -2.32 -13.42 -2.03
N GLY A 249 -1.37 -12.66 -1.48
CA GLY A 249 0.02 -12.66 -1.97
C GLY A 249 0.67 -14.04 -1.88
N ILE A 250 0.45 -14.78 -0.77
CA ILE A 250 0.93 -16.15 -0.60
C ILE A 250 0.30 -17.09 -1.63
N ARG A 251 -1.01 -16.99 -1.84
CA ARG A 251 -1.72 -17.80 -2.84
C ARG A 251 -1.20 -17.50 -4.25
N ASP A 252 -1.14 -16.22 -4.62
CA ASP A 252 -0.66 -15.80 -5.94
C ASP A 252 0.77 -16.27 -6.21
N GLY A 253 1.64 -16.19 -5.19
CA GLY A 253 3.02 -16.70 -5.30
C GLY A 253 3.09 -18.19 -5.59
N ARG A 254 2.22 -18.98 -4.97
CA ARG A 254 2.13 -20.44 -5.25
C ARG A 254 1.55 -20.72 -6.63
N ASP A 255 0.48 -20.02 -7.00
CA ASP A 255 -0.20 -20.22 -8.29
C ASP A 255 0.72 -19.81 -9.46
N VAL A 256 1.42 -18.67 -9.35
CA VAL A 256 2.37 -18.22 -10.39
C VAL A 256 3.60 -19.12 -10.51
N ALA A 257 4.07 -19.71 -9.39
CA ALA A 257 5.19 -20.66 -9.43
C ALA A 257 4.84 -21.90 -10.27
N ASN A 258 3.62 -22.43 -10.11
CA ASN A 258 3.12 -23.54 -10.93
C ASN A 258 3.00 -23.14 -12.41
N SER A 259 2.53 -21.94 -12.70
CA SER A 259 2.41 -21.40 -14.06
C SER A 259 3.77 -21.25 -14.73
N ILE A 260 4.76 -20.70 -14.02
CA ILE A 260 6.15 -20.56 -14.49
C ILE A 260 6.76 -21.94 -14.76
N HIS A 261 6.59 -22.90 -13.84
CA HIS A 261 7.10 -24.26 -14.02
C HIS A 261 6.54 -24.89 -15.29
N SER A 262 5.22 -24.86 -15.47
CA SER A 262 4.56 -25.40 -16.66
C SER A 262 5.03 -24.73 -17.96
N TYR A 263 5.24 -23.43 -17.94
CA TYR A 263 5.76 -22.66 -19.07
C TYR A 263 7.18 -23.13 -19.46
N ILE A 264 8.09 -23.24 -18.47
CA ILE A 264 9.48 -23.66 -18.71
C ILE A 264 9.51 -25.09 -19.26
N GLU A 265 8.74 -26.02 -18.69
CA GLU A 265 8.68 -27.39 -19.18
C GLU A 265 8.13 -27.48 -20.62
N SER A 266 7.12 -26.68 -20.95
CA SER A 266 6.59 -26.63 -22.32
C SER A 266 7.61 -26.12 -23.33
N LYS A 267 8.42 -25.13 -22.97
CA LYS A 267 9.53 -24.63 -23.80
C LYS A 267 10.58 -25.69 -24.04
N LYS A 268 11.02 -26.38 -23.00
CA LYS A 268 12.02 -27.47 -23.12
C LYS A 268 11.51 -28.59 -24.07
N LEU A 269 10.25 -28.99 -23.94
CA LEU A 269 9.66 -29.99 -24.81
C LEU A 269 9.62 -29.54 -26.27
N ALA A 270 9.29 -28.28 -26.53
CA ALA A 270 9.28 -27.71 -27.88
C ALA A 270 10.66 -27.66 -28.50
N GLU A 271 11.72 -27.35 -27.74
CA GLU A 271 13.11 -27.36 -28.21
C GLU A 271 13.60 -28.78 -28.55
N VAL A 272 13.31 -29.77 -27.69
CA VAL A 272 13.63 -31.17 -27.94
C VAL A 272 12.92 -31.70 -29.18
N SER A 273 11.70 -31.29 -29.42
CA SER A 273 10.93 -31.68 -30.61
C SER A 273 11.49 -31.07 -31.89
N LYS A 274 11.98 -29.84 -31.87
CA LYS A 274 12.65 -29.20 -33.02
C LYS A 274 13.96 -29.87 -33.38
N VAL A 275 14.76 -30.25 -32.37
CA VAL A 275 16.06 -30.95 -32.58
C VAL A 275 15.84 -32.35 -33.17
N LYS A 276 14.74 -33.04 -32.83
CA LYS A 276 14.40 -34.36 -33.40
C LYS A 276 13.86 -34.30 -34.83
N ALA A 277 13.40 -33.12 -35.27
CA ALA A 277 12.81 -32.91 -36.60
C ALA A 277 13.81 -32.30 -37.60
N SER A 278 15.01 -31.91 -37.16
CA SER A 278 16.14 -31.45 -37.95
C SER A 278 17.14 -32.60 -38.16
#